data_b158f593f1a5f395493ffba9d4506385
#
_entry.id   b158f593f1a5f395493ffba9d4506385
#
_cell.length_a   1.000
_cell.length_b   1.000
_cell.length_c   1.000
_cell.angle_alpha   90.00
_cell.angle_beta   90.00
_cell.angle_gamma   90.00
#
_symmetry.space_group_name_H-M   'P 1'
#
loop_
_entity.id
_entity.type
_entity.pdbx_description
1 polymer ?
#
loop_
_entity_poly.entity_id
_entity_poly.type
_entity_poly.pdbx_seq_one_letter_code
_entity_poly.pdbx_strand_id
1 'polypeptide(L)'
;MKIKSTVLFAALLISSVTMSAQKNVLRFNEDGKFKIVQFTDMHLGTGEGASEYRCLQADKTLARISRVVNLEKPDFIVLTGDVVTGGDASETWSRLLDSLASFKTPFCIVYGNHDPERKLTRQEMSRPIAAAPYSLNRLNKAKELADMEIEVLSSKSDRPALLLYCMDSRDYSTIETVRGYGWFTTDQIEWLRNSCMARTEANGGISVPSLAFFHICLQEYAQAWNNPKNSRKGKRAEDECPGALNTGMFAAMVESGSVMGTFVGHDHDNDYVVAEKGIALGYGRFSGDDSTYNNLRPGARIIVVEEGQRCFESWILEDDGRIAHRMKFSNGKIE
;
A
#
# COMPACT_ATOMS: atom_id res chain seq x y z
N MET A 1 33.64 -73.78 -2.68
CA MET A 1 33.19 -72.80 -1.66
C MET A 1 32.88 -71.48 -2.35
N LYS A 2 31.62 -71.17 -2.61
CA LYS A 2 31.19 -69.99 -3.37
C LYS A 2 30.70 -68.95 -2.35
N ILE A 3 31.41 -67.83 -2.29
CA ILE A 3 31.05 -66.69 -1.46
C ILE A 3 30.05 -65.84 -2.21
N LYS A 4 28.82 -65.70 -1.71
CA LYS A 4 27.80 -64.80 -2.21
C LYS A 4 28.00 -63.44 -1.58
N SER A 5 28.38 -62.44 -2.35
CA SER A 5 28.37 -61.05 -1.94
C SER A 5 26.96 -60.50 -2.06
N THR A 6 26.38 -60.11 -0.94
CA THR A 6 25.10 -59.40 -0.87
C THR A 6 25.38 -57.90 -0.93
N VAL A 7 25.00 -57.25 -2.02
CA VAL A 7 25.06 -55.80 -2.16
C VAL A 7 23.79 -55.21 -1.55
N LEU A 8 23.97 -54.43 -0.48
CA LEU A 8 22.91 -53.73 0.21
C LEU A 8 22.72 -52.39 -0.50
N PHE A 9 21.61 -52.21 -1.23
CA PHE A 9 21.19 -50.92 -1.78
C PHE A 9 20.53 -50.11 -0.68
N ALA A 10 21.22 -49.08 -0.20
CA ALA A 10 20.63 -48.07 0.65
C ALA A 10 19.85 -47.08 -0.25
N ALA A 11 18.54 -47.16 -0.23
CA ALA A 11 17.67 -46.17 -0.87
C ALA A 11 17.64 -44.88 -0.01
N LEU A 12 18.33 -43.83 -0.46
CA LEU A 12 18.18 -42.48 0.08
C LEU A 12 16.79 -41.95 -0.35
N LEU A 13 15.86 -41.93 0.60
CA LEU A 13 14.61 -41.18 0.45
C LEU A 13 14.94 -39.69 0.58
N ILE A 14 15.08 -39.02 -0.55
CA ILE A 14 15.08 -37.54 -0.61
C ILE A 14 13.62 -37.13 -0.42
N SER A 15 13.23 -36.80 0.80
CA SER A 15 11.97 -36.10 1.06
C SER A 15 12.08 -34.68 0.51
N SER A 16 11.59 -34.46 -0.71
CA SER A 16 11.34 -33.13 -1.22
C SER A 16 10.24 -32.51 -0.35
N VAL A 17 10.64 -31.68 0.61
CA VAL A 17 9.73 -30.76 1.28
C VAL A 17 9.29 -29.75 0.22
N THR A 18 8.18 -30.03 -0.42
CA THR A 18 7.44 -29.00 -1.15
C THR A 18 6.96 -28.01 -0.10
N MET A 19 7.68 -26.90 0.05
CA MET A 19 7.11 -25.71 0.71
C MET A 19 5.93 -25.29 -0.14
N SER A 20 4.74 -25.77 0.24
CA SER A 20 3.48 -25.18 -0.21
C SER A 20 3.56 -23.73 0.22
N ALA A 21 3.62 -22.81 -0.75
CA ALA A 21 3.49 -21.39 -0.47
C ALA A 21 2.15 -21.21 0.24
N GLN A 22 2.19 -21.05 1.54
CA GLN A 22 1.02 -20.79 2.35
C GLN A 22 0.43 -19.48 1.82
N LYS A 23 -0.69 -19.58 1.12
CA LYS A 23 -1.39 -18.43 0.56
C LYS A 23 -1.70 -17.53 1.75
N ASN A 24 -1.06 -16.36 1.84
CA ASN A 24 -1.30 -15.40 2.91
C ASN A 24 -2.74 -14.88 2.79
N VAL A 25 -3.67 -15.56 3.41
CA VAL A 25 -5.10 -15.21 3.39
C VAL A 25 -5.33 -14.15 4.45
N LEU A 26 -5.78 -12.97 4.03
CA LEU A 26 -6.19 -11.93 4.96
C LEU A 26 -7.59 -12.21 5.48
N ARG A 27 -7.80 -11.95 6.76
CA ARG A 27 -9.09 -12.19 7.43
C ARG A 27 -9.28 -11.20 8.58
N PHE A 28 -10.50 -10.77 8.80
CA PHE A 28 -10.87 -10.05 10.01
C PHE A 28 -10.57 -10.88 11.26
N ASN A 29 -10.10 -10.24 12.31
CA ASN A 29 -9.89 -10.85 13.61
C ASN A 29 -11.21 -11.28 14.24
N GLU A 30 -11.18 -12.10 15.30
CA GLU A 30 -12.38 -12.58 16.00
C GLU A 30 -13.24 -11.45 16.58
N ASP A 31 -12.62 -10.29 16.88
CA ASP A 31 -13.30 -9.06 17.33
C ASP A 31 -13.91 -8.24 16.20
N GLY A 32 -13.86 -8.73 14.96
CA GLY A 32 -14.41 -8.07 13.78
C GLY A 32 -13.59 -6.86 13.32
N LYS A 33 -12.29 -6.82 13.61
CA LYS A 33 -11.40 -5.72 13.20
C LYS A 33 -10.32 -6.21 12.26
N PHE A 34 -9.89 -5.29 11.38
CA PHE A 34 -8.75 -5.50 10.49
C PHE A 34 -7.90 -4.23 10.48
N LYS A 35 -6.64 -4.38 10.91
CA LYS A 35 -5.72 -3.26 11.08
C LYS A 35 -4.71 -3.19 9.95
N ILE A 36 -4.61 -2.03 9.32
CA ILE A 36 -3.68 -1.70 8.25
C ILE A 36 -2.71 -0.63 8.73
N VAL A 37 -1.43 -0.81 8.42
CA VAL A 37 -0.42 0.26 8.54
C VAL A 37 -0.01 0.69 7.14
N GLN A 38 -0.15 1.97 6.85
CA GLN A 38 0.34 2.60 5.64
C GLN A 38 1.64 3.34 5.93
N PHE A 39 2.69 2.98 5.18
CA PHE A 39 3.93 3.74 5.03
C PHE A 39 3.97 4.37 3.65
N THR A 40 4.57 5.53 3.53
CA THR A 40 4.70 6.25 2.25
C THR A 40 5.92 7.15 2.26
N ASP A 41 6.41 7.53 1.10
CA ASP A 41 7.46 8.56 0.93
C ASP A 41 8.68 8.31 1.84
N MET A 42 9.20 7.09 1.79
CA MET A 42 10.34 6.68 2.60
C MET A 42 11.67 7.20 2.06
N HIS A 43 11.77 7.41 0.77
CA HIS A 43 12.95 7.93 0.06
C HIS A 43 14.26 7.25 0.47
N LEU A 44 14.23 5.93 0.63
CA LEU A 44 15.40 5.14 1.06
C LEU A 44 16.54 5.21 0.06
N GLY A 45 17.76 5.18 0.56
CA GLY A 45 18.95 5.06 -0.26
C GLY A 45 20.14 4.56 0.56
N THR A 46 20.68 3.39 0.19
CA THR A 46 21.84 2.76 0.84
C THR A 46 22.83 2.26 -0.20
N GLY A 47 23.97 1.71 0.23
CA GLY A 47 24.95 1.08 -0.63
C GLY A 47 25.77 2.06 -1.48
N GLU A 48 26.30 1.56 -2.60
CA GLU A 48 27.18 2.33 -3.47
C GLU A 48 26.48 3.58 -4.03
N GLY A 49 27.14 4.72 -3.94
CA GLY A 49 26.62 6.03 -4.38
C GLY A 49 25.69 6.73 -3.39
N ALA A 50 25.36 6.14 -2.25
CA ALA A 50 24.70 6.83 -1.16
C ALA A 50 25.72 7.55 -0.28
N SER A 51 25.38 8.77 0.17
CA SER A 51 26.17 9.44 1.21
C SER A 51 25.99 8.76 2.57
N GLU A 52 26.95 8.94 3.49
CA GLU A 52 26.82 8.48 4.87
C GLU A 52 25.54 8.99 5.54
N TYR A 53 25.20 10.25 5.28
CA TYR A 53 23.96 10.86 5.75
C TYR A 53 22.72 10.07 5.26
N ARG A 54 22.63 9.74 3.96
CA ARG A 54 21.52 8.96 3.41
C ARG A 54 21.42 7.57 4.01
N CYS A 55 22.55 6.88 4.19
CA CYS A 55 22.57 5.57 4.85
C CYS A 55 22.02 5.67 6.28
N LEU A 56 22.43 6.70 7.04
CA LEU A 56 21.92 6.94 8.39
C LEU A 56 20.41 7.22 8.40
N GLN A 57 19.88 7.99 7.45
CA GLN A 57 18.45 8.24 7.35
C GLN A 57 17.66 6.97 6.99
N ALA A 58 18.20 6.14 6.09
CA ALA A 58 17.60 4.86 5.78
C ALA A 58 17.53 3.94 7.00
N ASP A 59 18.60 3.87 7.81
CA ASP A 59 18.62 3.10 9.05
C ASP A 59 17.57 3.56 10.06
N LYS A 60 17.40 4.86 10.24
CA LYS A 60 16.36 5.44 11.10
C LYS A 60 14.96 5.12 10.58
N THR A 61 14.75 5.22 9.27
CA THR A 61 13.47 4.91 8.65
C THR A 61 13.11 3.43 8.84
N LEU A 62 14.03 2.49 8.59
CA LEU A 62 13.82 1.07 8.81
C LEU A 62 13.57 0.75 10.29
N ALA A 63 14.28 1.41 11.21
CA ALA A 63 14.04 1.27 12.64
C ALA A 63 12.65 1.79 13.05
N ARG A 64 12.18 2.87 12.44
CA ARG A 64 10.82 3.41 12.63
C ARG A 64 9.76 2.43 12.15
N ILE A 65 9.91 1.90 10.94
CA ILE A 65 9.00 0.88 10.39
C ILE A 65 8.89 -0.29 11.36
N SER A 66 10.04 -0.81 11.81
CA SER A 66 10.08 -1.91 12.77
C SER A 66 9.36 -1.58 14.07
N ARG A 67 9.57 -0.39 14.63
CA ARG A 67 8.90 0.07 15.84
C ARG A 67 7.39 0.18 15.67
N VAL A 68 6.93 0.81 14.57
CA VAL A 68 5.50 0.95 14.28
C VAL A 68 4.83 -0.41 14.13
N VAL A 69 5.42 -1.33 13.36
CA VAL A 69 4.87 -2.67 13.15
C VAL A 69 4.81 -3.47 14.46
N ASN A 70 5.86 -3.41 15.27
CA ASN A 70 5.89 -4.10 16.57
C ASN A 70 4.88 -3.51 17.58
N LEU A 71 4.63 -2.21 17.54
CA LEU A 71 3.68 -1.54 18.42
C LEU A 71 2.24 -1.80 17.99
N GLU A 72 1.95 -1.62 16.71
CA GLU A 72 0.59 -1.69 16.18
C GLU A 72 0.13 -3.11 15.83
N LYS A 73 1.07 -4.02 15.55
CA LYS A 73 0.79 -5.42 15.16
C LYS A 73 -0.28 -5.50 14.07
N PRO A 74 -0.04 -4.90 12.89
CA PRO A 74 -1.03 -4.85 11.84
C PRO A 74 -1.31 -6.23 11.22
N ASP A 75 -2.50 -6.39 10.68
CA ASP A 75 -2.90 -7.52 9.87
C ASP A 75 -2.38 -7.41 8.43
N PHE A 76 -2.12 -6.17 7.99
CA PHE A 76 -1.61 -5.86 6.65
C PHE A 76 -0.77 -4.58 6.65
N ILE A 77 0.29 -4.58 5.84
CA ILE A 77 1.15 -3.42 5.61
C ILE A 77 1.02 -2.99 4.16
N VAL A 78 0.83 -1.69 3.90
CA VAL A 78 0.85 -1.14 2.54
C VAL A 78 1.88 -0.02 2.45
N LEU A 79 2.69 -0.06 1.38
CA LEU A 79 3.62 1.00 1.02
C LEU A 79 3.06 1.72 -0.20
N THR A 80 2.79 3.02 -0.05
CA THR A 80 2.13 3.82 -1.09
C THR A 80 3.12 4.73 -1.84
N GLY A 81 4.24 4.14 -2.28
CA GLY A 81 5.15 4.76 -3.25
C GLY A 81 6.26 5.60 -2.65
N ASP A 82 7.15 6.04 -3.52
CA ASP A 82 8.39 6.79 -3.26
C ASP A 82 9.24 6.11 -2.17
N VAL A 83 9.45 4.82 -2.40
CA VAL A 83 10.08 3.91 -1.44
C VAL A 83 11.59 4.00 -1.51
N VAL A 84 12.16 3.86 -2.73
CA VAL A 84 13.61 3.82 -2.96
C VAL A 84 14.01 4.87 -3.97
N THR A 85 14.71 5.90 -3.52
CA THR A 85 15.06 7.06 -4.36
C THR A 85 16.55 7.37 -4.41
N GLY A 86 17.41 6.54 -3.84
CA GLY A 86 18.86 6.84 -3.78
C GLY A 86 19.75 5.61 -3.66
N GLY A 87 21.07 5.85 -3.77
CA GLY A 87 22.11 4.83 -3.58
C GLY A 87 22.06 3.70 -4.60
N ASP A 88 22.49 2.51 -4.18
CA ASP A 88 22.26 1.27 -4.91
C ASP A 88 20.82 0.81 -4.68
N ALA A 89 19.99 0.98 -5.71
CA ALA A 89 18.58 0.63 -5.62
C ALA A 89 18.36 -0.87 -5.35
N SER A 90 19.19 -1.76 -5.92
CA SER A 90 19.06 -3.21 -5.71
C SER A 90 19.33 -3.60 -4.27
N GLU A 91 20.42 -3.07 -3.68
CA GLU A 91 20.75 -3.29 -2.27
C GLU A 91 19.67 -2.71 -1.36
N THR A 92 19.23 -1.49 -1.66
CA THR A 92 18.21 -0.80 -0.85
C THR A 92 16.88 -1.56 -0.85
N TRP A 93 16.41 -2.02 -2.02
CA TRP A 93 15.22 -2.87 -2.10
C TRP A 93 15.39 -4.18 -1.34
N SER A 94 16.56 -4.85 -1.46
CA SER A 94 16.82 -6.08 -0.72
C SER A 94 16.70 -5.87 0.79
N ARG A 95 17.34 -4.83 1.33
CA ARG A 95 17.28 -4.51 2.78
C ARG A 95 15.86 -4.24 3.26
N LEU A 96 15.07 -3.50 2.49
CA LEU A 96 13.68 -3.23 2.83
C LEU A 96 12.85 -4.50 2.81
N LEU A 97 12.97 -5.32 1.76
CA LEU A 97 12.20 -6.56 1.62
C LEU A 97 12.54 -7.57 2.73
N ASP A 98 13.81 -7.67 3.10
CA ASP A 98 14.24 -8.49 4.25
C ASP A 98 13.64 -7.99 5.57
N SER A 99 13.60 -6.66 5.76
CA SER A 99 12.94 -6.05 6.92
C SER A 99 11.45 -6.36 6.95
N LEU A 100 10.73 -6.17 5.83
CA LEU A 100 9.30 -6.48 5.73
C LEU A 100 9.00 -7.96 5.96
N ALA A 101 9.81 -8.86 5.39
CA ALA A 101 9.67 -10.30 5.57
C ALA A 101 9.86 -10.74 7.04
N SER A 102 10.72 -10.04 7.79
CA SER A 102 10.99 -10.33 9.20
C SER A 102 9.76 -10.16 10.09
N PHE A 103 8.82 -9.31 9.72
CA PHE A 103 7.58 -9.07 10.48
C PHE A 103 6.55 -10.19 10.33
N LYS A 104 6.69 -11.03 9.30
CA LYS A 104 5.74 -12.12 8.99
C LYS A 104 4.30 -11.61 8.79
N THR A 105 4.15 -10.35 8.44
CA THR A 105 2.88 -9.69 8.15
C THR A 105 2.75 -9.55 6.63
N PRO A 106 1.61 -9.92 6.04
CA PRO A 106 1.36 -9.70 4.61
C PRO A 106 1.49 -8.24 4.23
N PHE A 107 2.09 -7.96 3.08
CA PHE A 107 2.26 -6.59 2.60
C PHE A 107 2.03 -6.45 1.10
N CYS A 108 1.75 -5.23 0.67
CA CYS A 108 1.70 -4.83 -0.74
C CYS A 108 2.43 -3.48 -0.93
N ILE A 109 3.10 -3.34 -2.05
CA ILE A 109 3.80 -2.12 -2.46
C ILE A 109 3.18 -1.63 -3.76
N VAL A 110 2.88 -0.34 -3.84
CA VAL A 110 2.63 0.37 -5.09
C VAL A 110 3.77 1.34 -5.35
N TYR A 111 4.05 1.65 -6.61
CA TYR A 111 5.11 2.59 -6.95
C TYR A 111 4.67 4.04 -6.80
N GLY A 112 5.62 4.90 -6.45
CA GLY A 112 5.55 6.34 -6.63
C GLY A 112 6.31 6.79 -7.88
N ASN A 113 6.34 8.08 -8.11
CA ASN A 113 6.98 8.65 -9.28
C ASN A 113 8.51 8.61 -9.21
N HIS A 114 9.11 8.58 -8.01
CA HIS A 114 10.54 8.53 -7.83
C HIS A 114 11.14 7.11 -7.82
N ASP A 115 10.35 6.06 -7.62
CA ASP A 115 10.86 4.69 -7.59
C ASP A 115 11.57 4.28 -8.90
N PRO A 116 11.07 4.60 -10.12
CA PRO A 116 11.72 4.22 -11.37
C PRO A 116 12.88 5.14 -11.81
N GLU A 117 13.21 6.18 -11.04
CA GLU A 117 14.27 7.15 -11.43
C GLU A 117 15.69 6.61 -11.27
N ARG A 118 15.88 5.46 -10.64
CA ARG A 118 17.19 4.86 -10.37
C ARG A 118 17.43 3.65 -11.24
N LYS A 119 18.52 3.55 -11.85
CA LYS A 119 19.13 2.53 -12.73
C LYS A 119 18.34 1.21 -12.98
N LEU A 120 17.39 0.83 -12.11
CA LEU A 120 16.55 -0.33 -12.26
C LEU A 120 15.29 -0.01 -13.06
N THR A 121 14.98 -0.86 -14.01
CA THR A 121 13.69 -0.83 -14.69
C THR A 121 12.57 -1.25 -13.74
N ARG A 122 11.32 -0.87 -14.05
CA ARG A 122 10.16 -1.33 -13.30
C ARG A 122 10.10 -2.86 -13.21
N GLN A 123 10.48 -3.58 -14.25
CA GLN A 123 10.53 -5.05 -14.26
C GLN A 123 11.58 -5.62 -13.29
N GLU A 124 12.77 -5.00 -13.24
CA GLU A 124 13.84 -5.42 -12.33
C GLU A 124 13.47 -5.21 -10.87
N MET A 125 12.80 -4.11 -10.55
CA MET A 125 12.28 -3.85 -9.21
C MET A 125 11.10 -4.77 -8.84
N SER A 126 10.20 -5.03 -9.78
CA SER A 126 8.96 -5.78 -9.53
C SER A 126 9.20 -7.24 -9.18
N ARG A 127 10.21 -7.86 -9.79
CA ARG A 127 10.51 -9.29 -9.57
C ARG A 127 10.84 -9.62 -8.11
N PRO A 128 11.82 -8.96 -7.47
CA PRO A 128 12.13 -9.23 -6.06
C PRO A 128 10.95 -8.86 -5.13
N ILE A 129 10.22 -7.79 -5.42
CA ILE A 129 9.04 -7.40 -4.62
C ILE A 129 7.99 -8.51 -4.66
N ALA A 130 7.62 -9.00 -5.85
CA ALA A 130 6.61 -10.05 -5.98
C ALA A 130 7.07 -11.41 -5.45
N ALA A 131 8.37 -11.67 -5.40
CA ALA A 131 8.97 -12.91 -4.88
C ALA A 131 9.24 -12.89 -3.37
N ALA A 132 9.19 -11.73 -2.73
CA ALA A 132 9.51 -11.59 -1.32
C ALA A 132 8.52 -12.36 -0.44
N PRO A 133 8.98 -12.99 0.66
CA PRO A 133 8.09 -13.62 1.63
C PRO A 133 7.04 -12.63 2.15
N TYR A 134 5.80 -13.09 2.27
CA TYR A 134 4.63 -12.30 2.70
C TYR A 134 4.19 -11.18 1.74
N SER A 135 4.86 -10.98 0.61
CA SER A 135 4.37 -10.07 -0.43
C SER A 135 3.10 -10.61 -1.07
N LEU A 136 2.10 -9.75 -1.21
CA LEU A 136 0.88 -10.03 -1.98
C LEU A 136 0.96 -9.51 -3.41
N ASN A 137 2.03 -8.79 -3.76
CA ASN A 137 2.21 -8.26 -5.10
C ASN A 137 2.26 -9.38 -6.14
N ARG A 138 1.70 -9.11 -7.30
CA ARG A 138 1.75 -9.99 -8.48
C ARG A 138 2.31 -9.22 -9.67
N LEU A 139 2.85 -9.96 -10.63
CA LEU A 139 3.33 -9.38 -11.88
C LEU A 139 2.21 -9.40 -12.94
N ASN A 140 2.10 -8.31 -13.68
CA ASN A 140 1.27 -8.21 -14.88
C ASN A 140 1.96 -8.88 -16.09
N LYS A 141 1.34 -8.80 -17.28
CA LYS A 141 1.90 -9.36 -18.53
C LYS A 141 3.23 -8.71 -18.92
N ALA A 142 3.45 -7.45 -18.56
CA ALA A 142 4.70 -6.74 -18.78
C ALA A 142 5.79 -7.10 -17.75
N LYS A 143 5.49 -7.97 -16.77
CA LYS A 143 6.36 -8.35 -15.66
C LYS A 143 6.67 -7.19 -14.70
N GLU A 144 5.78 -6.23 -14.63
CA GLU A 144 5.75 -5.15 -13.64
C GLU A 144 4.71 -5.45 -12.57
N LEU A 145 4.69 -4.69 -11.46
CA LEU A 145 3.64 -4.85 -10.46
C LEU A 145 2.26 -4.61 -11.11
N ALA A 146 1.35 -5.54 -10.86
CA ALA A 146 -0.03 -5.41 -11.30
C ALA A 146 -0.83 -4.52 -10.35
N ASP A 147 -1.88 -3.88 -10.85
CA ASP A 147 -2.96 -3.41 -9.98
C ASP A 147 -3.58 -4.60 -9.27
N MET A 148 -3.79 -4.48 -7.97
CA MET A 148 -4.18 -5.58 -7.10
C MET A 148 -5.55 -5.37 -6.50
N GLU A 149 -6.39 -6.38 -6.58
CA GLU A 149 -7.53 -6.57 -5.69
C GLU A 149 -7.14 -7.66 -4.67
N ILE A 150 -7.17 -7.31 -3.40
CA ILE A 150 -6.83 -8.19 -2.29
C ILE A 150 -8.07 -8.38 -1.43
N GLU A 151 -8.47 -9.62 -1.23
CA GLU A 151 -9.63 -9.98 -0.41
C GLU A 151 -9.22 -10.08 1.07
N VAL A 152 -10.02 -9.48 1.94
CA VAL A 152 -10.02 -9.74 3.38
C VAL A 152 -11.30 -10.49 3.71
N LEU A 153 -11.15 -11.72 4.19
CA LEU A 153 -12.27 -12.60 4.49
C LEU A 153 -12.96 -12.20 5.80
N SER A 154 -14.21 -12.55 5.92
CA SER A 154 -14.97 -12.43 7.16
C SER A 154 -14.30 -13.19 8.30
N SER A 155 -14.42 -12.71 9.53
CA SER A 155 -14.02 -13.43 10.74
C SER A 155 -14.74 -14.77 10.91
N LYS A 156 -15.93 -14.93 10.30
CA LYS A 156 -16.85 -16.07 10.50
C LYS A 156 -17.04 -16.95 9.28
N SER A 157 -16.52 -16.57 8.11
CA SER A 157 -16.72 -17.30 6.86
C SER A 157 -15.61 -17.02 5.85
N ASP A 158 -15.57 -17.79 4.76
CA ASP A 158 -14.63 -17.59 3.66
C ASP A 158 -15.15 -16.58 2.60
N ARG A 159 -16.12 -15.74 2.97
CA ARG A 159 -16.61 -14.68 2.10
C ARG A 159 -15.77 -13.42 2.27
N PRO A 160 -15.41 -12.72 1.19
CA PRO A 160 -14.82 -11.41 1.28
C PRO A 160 -15.72 -10.43 2.04
N ALA A 161 -15.17 -9.76 3.06
CA ALA A 161 -15.87 -8.76 3.86
C ALA A 161 -15.28 -7.35 3.68
N LEU A 162 -14.05 -7.27 3.12
CA LEU A 162 -13.39 -6.04 2.71
C LEU A 162 -12.54 -6.32 1.48
N LEU A 163 -12.43 -5.35 0.58
CA LEU A 163 -11.49 -5.39 -0.55
C LEU A 163 -10.45 -4.28 -0.40
N LEU A 164 -9.21 -4.58 -0.73
CA LEU A 164 -8.13 -3.60 -0.78
C LEU A 164 -7.64 -3.50 -2.23
N TYR A 165 -7.79 -2.33 -2.83
CA TYR A 165 -7.28 -2.01 -4.14
C TYR A 165 -5.93 -1.31 -4.01
N CYS A 166 -4.84 -1.96 -4.43
CA CYS A 166 -3.51 -1.38 -4.48
C CYS A 166 -3.18 -1.10 -5.95
N MET A 167 -3.12 0.17 -6.35
CA MET A 167 -3.10 0.58 -7.76
C MET A 167 -1.92 1.49 -8.08
N ASP A 168 -1.36 1.36 -9.27
CA ASP A 168 -0.31 2.22 -9.79
C ASP A 168 -0.91 3.53 -10.34
N SER A 169 -0.73 4.63 -9.64
CA SER A 169 -1.16 5.96 -10.09
C SER A 169 -0.27 6.58 -11.16
N ARG A 170 0.71 5.81 -11.66
CA ARG A 170 1.74 6.23 -12.60
C ARG A 170 2.77 7.17 -11.98
N ASP A 171 3.75 7.59 -12.82
CA ASP A 171 4.85 8.49 -12.44
C ASP A 171 4.69 9.85 -13.11
N TYR A 172 5.22 10.02 -14.32
CA TYR A 172 5.13 11.28 -15.07
C TYR A 172 4.29 11.09 -16.34
N SER A 173 3.77 12.20 -16.86
CA SER A 173 3.06 12.20 -18.14
C SER A 173 3.96 11.72 -19.27
N THR A 174 3.45 10.82 -20.10
CA THR A 174 4.11 10.34 -21.32
C THR A 174 3.68 11.13 -22.57
N ILE A 175 2.78 12.12 -22.41
CA ILE A 175 2.29 12.95 -23.51
C ILE A 175 3.05 14.27 -23.50
N GLU A 176 3.82 14.54 -24.56
CA GLU A 176 4.71 15.71 -24.64
C GLU A 176 4.01 17.06 -24.40
N THR A 177 2.76 17.19 -24.87
CA THR A 177 1.96 18.40 -24.71
C THR A 177 1.26 18.53 -23.35
N VAL A 178 1.30 17.48 -22.52
CA VAL A 178 0.70 17.45 -21.18
C VAL A 178 1.83 17.28 -20.17
N ARG A 179 2.19 18.35 -19.49
CA ARG A 179 3.26 18.34 -18.47
C ARG A 179 2.70 17.94 -17.10
N GLY A 180 3.54 17.37 -16.27
CA GLY A 180 3.24 16.99 -14.89
C GLY A 180 3.18 15.49 -14.67
N TYR A 181 2.45 15.09 -13.65
CA TYR A 181 2.35 13.68 -13.26
C TYR A 181 1.40 12.90 -14.14
N GLY A 182 1.60 11.58 -14.17
CA GLY A 182 0.73 10.62 -14.81
C GLY A 182 -0.64 10.54 -14.14
N TRP A 183 -1.51 9.72 -14.68
CA TRP A 183 -2.89 9.55 -14.22
C TRP A 183 -3.36 8.13 -14.45
N PHE A 184 -4.45 7.73 -13.80
CA PHE A 184 -5.09 6.45 -14.05
C PHE A 184 -5.58 6.33 -15.48
N THR A 185 -5.24 5.23 -16.12
CA THR A 185 -5.67 4.94 -17.50
C THR A 185 -7.13 4.48 -17.55
N THR A 186 -7.73 4.55 -18.74
CA THR A 186 -9.09 4.02 -18.96
C THR A 186 -9.18 2.53 -18.57
N ASP A 187 -8.16 1.74 -18.92
CA ASP A 187 -8.14 0.30 -18.60
C ASP A 187 -8.15 0.06 -17.07
N GLN A 188 -7.45 0.88 -16.29
CA GLN A 188 -7.46 0.79 -14.82
C GLN A 188 -8.85 1.17 -14.25
N ILE A 189 -9.49 2.17 -14.82
CA ILE A 189 -10.84 2.59 -14.42
C ILE A 189 -11.86 1.49 -14.74
N GLU A 190 -11.80 0.92 -15.93
CA GLU A 190 -12.65 -0.21 -16.33
C GLU A 190 -12.40 -1.44 -15.45
N TRP A 191 -11.13 -1.74 -15.15
CA TRP A 191 -10.77 -2.84 -14.27
C TRP A 191 -11.39 -2.66 -12.87
N LEU A 192 -11.29 -1.46 -12.27
CA LEU A 192 -11.90 -1.18 -10.97
C LEU A 192 -13.43 -1.34 -11.01
N ARG A 193 -14.10 -0.77 -12.03
CA ARG A 193 -15.55 -0.91 -12.22
C ARG A 193 -15.97 -2.37 -12.32
N ASN A 194 -15.30 -3.13 -13.18
CA ASN A 194 -15.60 -4.54 -13.42
C ASN A 194 -15.36 -5.39 -12.16
N SER A 195 -14.27 -5.11 -11.42
CA SER A 195 -13.97 -5.76 -10.16
C SER A 195 -15.09 -5.50 -9.13
N CYS A 196 -15.44 -4.23 -8.89
CA CYS A 196 -16.51 -3.86 -7.95
C CYS A 196 -17.86 -4.48 -8.34
N MET A 197 -18.21 -4.49 -9.63
CA MET A 197 -19.44 -5.12 -10.14
C MET A 197 -19.47 -6.63 -9.87
N ALA A 198 -18.41 -7.33 -10.26
CA ALA A 198 -18.31 -8.78 -10.06
C ALA A 198 -18.40 -9.17 -8.58
N ARG A 199 -17.78 -8.39 -7.69
CA ARG A 199 -17.83 -8.60 -6.25
C ARG A 199 -19.21 -8.33 -5.67
N THR A 200 -19.88 -7.30 -6.15
CA THR A 200 -21.27 -6.98 -5.76
C THR A 200 -22.22 -8.09 -6.19
N GLU A 201 -22.09 -8.57 -7.43
CA GLU A 201 -22.89 -9.69 -7.94
C GLU A 201 -22.66 -10.98 -7.11
N ALA A 202 -21.38 -11.34 -6.91
CA ALA A 202 -21.01 -12.52 -6.11
C ALA A 202 -21.47 -12.41 -4.64
N ASN A 203 -21.69 -11.20 -4.13
CA ASN A 203 -22.21 -10.92 -2.78
C ASN A 203 -23.75 -10.70 -2.75
N GLY A 204 -24.47 -11.17 -3.75
CA GLY A 204 -25.93 -11.10 -3.80
C GLY A 204 -26.50 -9.71 -4.05
N GLY A 205 -25.78 -8.87 -4.78
CA GLY A 205 -26.20 -7.52 -5.12
C GLY A 205 -25.82 -6.44 -4.08
N ILE A 206 -25.11 -6.84 -3.00
CA ILE A 206 -24.66 -5.92 -1.95
C ILE A 206 -23.18 -5.62 -2.17
N SER A 207 -22.83 -4.33 -2.30
CA SER A 207 -21.44 -3.91 -2.48
C SER A 207 -20.56 -4.31 -1.28
N VAL A 208 -19.39 -4.88 -1.55
CA VAL A 208 -18.39 -5.18 -0.52
C VAL A 208 -17.63 -3.88 -0.22
N PRO A 209 -17.55 -3.41 1.04
CA PRO A 209 -16.75 -2.24 1.37
C PRO A 209 -15.31 -2.38 0.90
N SER A 210 -14.71 -1.29 0.42
CA SER A 210 -13.32 -1.34 -0.04
C SER A 210 -12.54 -0.08 0.30
N LEU A 211 -11.21 -0.24 0.38
CA LEU A 211 -10.22 0.84 0.47
C LEU A 211 -9.30 0.78 -0.75
N ALA A 212 -8.86 1.93 -1.23
CA ALA A 212 -7.92 2.03 -2.34
C ALA A 212 -6.62 2.72 -1.89
N PHE A 213 -5.48 2.19 -2.34
CA PHE A 213 -4.14 2.65 -1.99
C PHE A 213 -3.36 2.91 -3.28
N PHE A 214 -2.83 4.11 -3.42
CA PHE A 214 -2.03 4.53 -4.56
C PHE A 214 -1.15 5.70 -4.14
N HIS A 215 -0.26 6.19 -5.01
CA HIS A 215 0.72 7.20 -4.60
C HIS A 215 0.24 8.62 -4.87
N ILE A 216 0.02 8.99 -6.15
CA ILE A 216 -0.34 10.34 -6.56
C ILE A 216 -1.84 10.57 -6.36
N CYS A 217 -2.22 11.62 -5.66
CA CYS A 217 -3.60 11.92 -5.31
C CYS A 217 -4.49 12.20 -6.55
N LEU A 218 -5.80 12.12 -6.35
CA LEU A 218 -6.80 12.55 -7.34
C LEU A 218 -7.04 14.07 -7.23
N GLN A 219 -7.45 14.69 -8.32
CA GLN A 219 -7.74 16.12 -8.33
C GLN A 219 -8.87 16.54 -7.35
N GLU A 220 -9.71 15.60 -6.99
CA GLU A 220 -10.79 15.79 -6.01
C GLU A 220 -10.30 16.04 -4.60
N TYR A 221 -9.05 15.69 -4.24
CA TYR A 221 -8.49 15.96 -2.92
C TYR A 221 -8.47 17.45 -2.60
N ALA A 222 -7.90 18.28 -3.50
CA ALA A 222 -7.89 19.74 -3.34
C ALA A 222 -9.31 20.31 -3.32
N GLN A 223 -10.19 19.84 -4.21
CA GLN A 223 -11.58 20.29 -4.29
C GLN A 223 -12.34 19.98 -3.00
N ALA A 224 -12.17 18.76 -2.49
CA ALA A 224 -12.82 18.31 -1.25
C ALA A 224 -12.33 19.09 -0.04
N TRP A 225 -11.03 19.32 0.08
CA TRP A 225 -10.45 20.10 1.19
C TRP A 225 -10.94 21.55 1.19
N ASN A 226 -11.01 22.18 0.02
CA ASN A 226 -11.43 23.56 -0.12
C ASN A 226 -12.95 23.78 0.06
N ASN A 227 -13.74 22.70 0.06
CA ASN A 227 -15.17 22.80 0.34
C ASN A 227 -15.43 22.88 1.86
N PRO A 228 -15.88 24.03 2.41
CA PRO A 228 -16.07 24.20 3.84
C PRO A 228 -17.19 23.32 4.44
N LYS A 229 -18.03 22.72 3.61
CA LYS A 229 -19.11 21.82 4.05
C LYS A 229 -18.61 20.40 4.33
N ASN A 230 -17.42 20.06 3.85
CA ASN A 230 -16.85 18.72 4.03
C ASN A 230 -16.25 18.56 5.42
N SER A 231 -16.58 17.45 6.06
CA SER A 231 -15.92 17.07 7.31
C SER A 231 -14.49 16.60 7.02
N ARG A 232 -13.54 17.02 7.86
CA ARG A 232 -12.12 16.75 7.66
C ARG A 232 -11.35 16.72 8.97
N LYS A 233 -10.21 16.02 8.97
CA LYS A 233 -9.29 15.92 10.10
C LYS A 233 -7.87 15.83 9.59
N GLY A 234 -6.91 16.39 10.30
CA GLY A 234 -5.51 16.34 9.93
C GLY A 234 -4.96 17.67 9.45
N LYS A 235 -3.80 17.64 8.83
CA LYS A 235 -3.04 18.82 8.43
C LYS A 235 -2.86 18.83 6.90
N ARG A 236 -3.14 19.98 6.28
CA ARG A 236 -2.75 20.33 4.93
C ARG A 236 -1.73 21.45 5.04
N ALA A 237 -0.49 21.19 4.64
CA ALA A 237 0.60 22.14 4.75
C ALA A 237 1.32 22.40 3.41
N GLU A 238 0.86 21.74 2.36
CA GLU A 238 1.26 22.01 0.98
C GLU A 238 0.09 21.80 0.02
N ASP A 239 0.21 22.33 -1.20
CA ASP A 239 -0.77 22.12 -2.24
C ASP A 239 -0.66 20.71 -2.81
N GLU A 240 -1.79 20.13 -3.16
CA GLU A 240 -1.88 18.82 -3.79
C GLU A 240 -1.30 18.85 -5.20
N CYS A 241 -0.53 17.82 -5.53
CA CYS A 241 0.09 17.64 -6.85
C CYS A 241 -0.50 16.43 -7.60
N PRO A 242 -1.76 16.49 -8.03
CA PRO A 242 -2.43 15.37 -8.69
C PRO A 242 -1.90 15.10 -10.10
N GLY A 243 -2.31 13.97 -10.68
CA GLY A 243 -2.13 13.69 -12.10
C GLY A 243 -2.65 14.82 -12.99
N ALA A 244 -1.96 15.07 -14.10
CA ALA A 244 -2.25 16.22 -14.98
C ALA A 244 -3.64 16.16 -15.65
N LEU A 245 -4.20 14.96 -15.82
CA LEU A 245 -5.54 14.77 -16.39
C LEU A 245 -6.47 14.05 -15.41
N ASN A 246 -7.68 14.54 -15.28
CA ASN A 246 -8.75 13.82 -14.59
C ASN A 246 -9.44 12.88 -15.58
N THR A 247 -9.23 11.60 -15.42
CA THR A 247 -9.78 10.54 -16.29
C THR A 247 -11.05 9.91 -15.74
N GLY A 248 -11.53 10.34 -14.56
CA GLY A 248 -12.79 9.89 -13.99
C GLY A 248 -12.66 8.72 -13.00
N MET A 249 -11.48 8.46 -12.45
CA MET A 249 -11.29 7.40 -11.44
C MET A 249 -12.16 7.65 -10.19
N PHE A 250 -12.24 8.89 -9.71
CA PHE A 250 -13.11 9.22 -8.58
C PHE A 250 -14.60 8.96 -8.88
N ALA A 251 -15.07 9.32 -10.07
CA ALA A 251 -16.43 9.03 -10.49
C ALA A 251 -16.70 7.51 -10.51
N ALA A 252 -15.75 6.71 -11.01
CA ALA A 252 -15.85 5.25 -10.98
C ALA A 252 -15.95 4.69 -9.56
N MET A 253 -15.18 5.24 -8.63
CA MET A 253 -15.23 4.86 -7.20
C MET A 253 -16.58 5.19 -6.57
N VAL A 254 -17.12 6.40 -6.83
CA VAL A 254 -18.42 6.82 -6.33
C VAL A 254 -19.55 5.95 -6.88
N GLU A 255 -19.57 5.72 -8.20
CA GLU A 255 -20.60 4.94 -8.89
C GLU A 255 -20.58 3.46 -8.49
N SER A 256 -19.40 2.89 -8.17
CA SER A 256 -19.30 1.52 -7.71
C SER A 256 -20.01 1.26 -6.38
N GLY A 257 -20.16 2.30 -5.54
CA GLY A 257 -20.70 2.19 -4.19
C GLY A 257 -19.85 1.32 -3.24
N SER A 258 -18.73 0.77 -3.70
CA SER A 258 -17.85 -0.12 -2.94
C SER A 258 -16.79 0.65 -2.15
N VAL A 259 -16.07 1.57 -2.82
CA VAL A 259 -14.96 2.32 -2.23
C VAL A 259 -15.46 3.27 -1.14
N MET A 260 -14.97 3.11 0.08
CA MET A 260 -15.28 3.98 1.22
C MET A 260 -14.13 4.90 1.62
N GLY A 261 -12.93 4.64 1.12
CA GLY A 261 -11.76 5.49 1.40
C GLY A 261 -10.63 5.23 0.43
N THR A 262 -9.85 6.27 0.19
CA THR A 262 -8.58 6.23 -0.57
C THR A 262 -7.46 6.77 0.27
N PHE A 263 -6.26 6.19 0.15
CA PHE A 263 -5.09 6.59 0.92
C PHE A 263 -3.88 6.71 0.00
N VAL A 264 -3.25 7.87 0.02
CA VAL A 264 -2.17 8.27 -0.89
C VAL A 264 -0.92 8.73 -0.15
N GLY A 265 0.16 8.99 -0.88
CA GLY A 265 1.38 9.67 -0.44
C GLY A 265 1.65 10.92 -1.25
N HIS A 266 2.90 11.09 -1.72
CA HIS A 266 3.33 12.07 -2.70
C HIS A 266 3.50 13.50 -2.16
N ASP A 267 2.49 14.08 -1.52
CA ASP A 267 2.55 15.42 -0.94
C ASP A 267 2.91 15.27 0.54
N HIS A 268 4.21 15.44 0.87
CA HIS A 268 4.82 14.98 2.12
C HIS A 268 4.32 15.71 3.37
N ASP A 269 3.90 16.96 3.20
CA ASP A 269 3.46 17.79 4.32
C ASP A 269 1.93 17.78 4.52
N ASN A 270 1.25 16.83 3.85
CA ASN A 270 -0.16 16.54 4.05
C ASN A 270 -0.36 15.22 4.80
N ASP A 271 -1.29 15.23 5.76
CA ASP A 271 -1.74 14.02 6.47
C ASP A 271 -3.24 14.05 6.77
N TYR A 272 -3.96 14.89 6.07
CA TYR A 272 -5.39 15.03 6.30
C TYR A 272 -6.21 13.85 5.74
N VAL A 273 -7.42 13.75 6.25
CA VAL A 273 -8.52 13.00 5.63
C VAL A 273 -9.70 13.94 5.48
N VAL A 274 -10.33 13.96 4.32
CA VAL A 274 -11.53 14.75 4.01
C VAL A 274 -12.59 13.87 3.39
N ALA A 275 -13.86 14.03 3.77
CA ALA A 275 -14.97 13.27 3.19
C ALA A 275 -15.54 14.00 1.98
N GLU A 276 -15.67 13.31 0.85
CA GLU A 276 -16.30 13.83 -0.38
C GLU A 276 -17.17 12.73 -1.00
N LYS A 277 -18.44 13.03 -1.27
CA LYS A 277 -19.40 12.11 -1.91
C LYS A 277 -19.41 10.68 -1.31
N GLY A 278 -19.30 10.59 0.01
CA GLY A 278 -19.34 9.30 0.71
C GLY A 278 -18.04 8.50 0.68
N ILE A 279 -16.93 9.11 0.23
CA ILE A 279 -15.58 8.54 0.24
C ILE A 279 -14.67 9.41 1.10
N ALA A 280 -13.84 8.78 1.94
CA ALA A 280 -12.77 9.45 2.65
C ALA A 280 -11.54 9.56 1.74
N LEU A 281 -11.05 10.77 1.50
CA LEU A 281 -9.83 11.04 0.75
C LEU A 281 -8.72 11.35 1.74
N GLY A 282 -7.75 10.46 1.90
CA GLY A 282 -6.74 10.50 2.95
C GLY A 282 -5.32 10.50 2.44
N TYR A 283 -4.44 11.30 3.07
CA TYR A 283 -3.00 11.20 2.91
C TYR A 283 -2.41 10.28 3.99
N GLY A 284 -1.40 9.50 3.63
CA GLY A 284 -0.46 8.91 4.58
C GLY A 284 0.38 10.00 5.26
N ARG A 285 1.10 9.64 6.32
CA ARG A 285 2.19 10.45 6.83
C ARG A 285 3.47 9.93 6.20
N PHE A 286 4.30 10.82 5.63
CA PHE A 286 5.61 10.43 5.14
C PHE A 286 6.38 9.66 6.21
N SER A 287 7.08 8.62 5.79
CA SER A 287 7.76 7.70 6.69
C SER A 287 9.28 7.84 6.66
N GLY A 288 9.82 8.53 5.68
CA GLY A 288 11.24 8.84 5.55
C GLY A 288 11.72 9.91 6.52
N ASP A 289 13.01 9.99 6.77
CA ASP A 289 13.58 10.92 7.75
C ASP A 289 13.90 12.31 7.17
N ASP A 290 13.87 12.48 5.85
CA ASP A 290 14.38 13.68 5.17
C ASP A 290 13.51 14.10 3.97
N SER A 291 12.21 13.92 4.10
CA SER A 291 11.30 14.18 2.99
C SER A 291 10.22 15.22 3.29
N THR A 292 10.35 15.95 4.39
CA THR A 292 9.40 17.03 4.75
C THR A 292 9.97 18.41 4.42
N TYR A 293 9.08 19.35 4.07
CA TYR A 293 9.42 20.74 3.81
C TYR A 293 9.01 21.69 4.95
N ASN A 294 8.11 21.25 5.83
CA ASN A 294 7.53 22.03 6.92
C ASN A 294 7.84 21.47 8.32
N ASN A 295 8.89 20.69 8.44
CA ASN A 295 9.35 20.11 9.72
C ASN A 295 8.29 19.26 10.43
N LEU A 296 7.43 18.57 9.67
CA LEU A 296 6.55 17.56 10.23
C LEU A 296 7.38 16.37 10.73
N ARG A 297 6.89 15.70 11.75
CA ARG A 297 7.50 14.46 12.22
C ARG A 297 7.13 13.31 11.29
N PRO A 298 8.09 12.48 10.91
CA PRO A 298 7.78 11.27 10.15
C PRO A 298 6.92 10.31 10.98
N GLY A 299 6.21 9.41 10.31
CA GLY A 299 5.33 8.48 11.00
C GLY A 299 4.72 7.44 10.07
N ALA A 300 3.53 6.99 10.44
CA ALA A 300 2.71 6.10 9.64
C ALA A 300 1.23 6.41 9.86
N ARG A 301 0.39 6.09 8.89
CA ARG A 301 -1.06 6.09 9.08
C ARG A 301 -1.52 4.71 9.49
N ILE A 302 -2.33 4.68 10.52
CA ILE A 302 -2.99 3.47 11.01
C ILE A 302 -4.46 3.55 10.61
N ILE A 303 -4.99 2.44 10.10
CA ILE A 303 -6.39 2.32 9.67
C ILE A 303 -6.96 1.05 10.28
N VAL A 304 -8.08 1.14 10.97
CA VAL A 304 -8.78 0.00 11.57
C VAL A 304 -10.18 -0.07 11.02
N VAL A 305 -10.45 -1.09 10.21
CA VAL A 305 -11.77 -1.33 9.60
C VAL A 305 -12.60 -2.22 10.49
N GLU A 306 -13.89 -1.93 10.60
CA GLU A 306 -14.88 -2.77 11.29
C GLU A 306 -15.65 -3.66 10.29
N GLU A 307 -15.72 -4.96 10.57
CA GLU A 307 -16.38 -5.92 9.71
C GLU A 307 -17.89 -5.62 9.56
N GLY A 308 -18.38 -5.75 8.34
CA GLY A 308 -19.79 -5.57 8.02
C GLY A 308 -20.31 -4.15 8.04
N GLN A 309 -19.40 -3.15 8.16
CA GLN A 309 -19.74 -1.75 8.18
C GLN A 309 -18.93 -0.96 7.16
N ARG A 310 -19.51 0.13 6.63
CA ARG A 310 -18.78 1.13 5.84
C ARG A 310 -18.19 2.18 6.78
N CYS A 311 -17.30 1.73 7.67
CA CYS A 311 -16.63 2.60 8.64
C CYS A 311 -15.22 2.11 8.94
N PHE A 312 -14.38 3.05 9.35
CA PHE A 312 -13.05 2.78 9.88
C PHE A 312 -12.61 3.90 10.83
N GLU A 313 -11.74 3.55 11.77
CA GLU A 313 -10.96 4.53 12.50
C GLU A 313 -9.60 4.73 11.83
N SER A 314 -9.03 5.93 11.95
CA SER A 314 -7.67 6.18 11.49
C SER A 314 -6.97 7.24 12.35
N TRP A 315 -5.64 7.11 12.45
CA TRP A 315 -4.78 8.08 13.12
C TRP A 315 -3.38 8.08 12.52
N ILE A 316 -2.61 9.11 12.83
CA ILE A 316 -1.18 9.14 12.58
C ILE A 316 -0.46 8.69 13.85
N LEU A 317 0.45 7.73 13.71
CA LEU A 317 1.43 7.39 14.73
C LEU A 317 2.76 8.03 14.34
N GLU A 318 3.17 9.04 15.09
CA GLU A 318 4.43 9.75 14.89
C GLU A 318 5.63 8.95 15.43
N ASP A 319 6.83 9.30 15.02
CA ASP A 319 8.08 8.59 15.35
C ASP A 319 8.43 8.59 16.85
N ASP A 320 7.92 9.54 17.61
CA ASP A 320 8.05 9.61 19.08
C ASP A 320 6.94 8.83 19.84
N GLY A 321 6.05 8.16 19.10
CA GLY A 321 4.95 7.36 19.65
C GLY A 321 3.67 8.15 19.92
N ARG A 322 3.62 9.45 19.60
CA ARG A 322 2.39 10.24 19.74
C ARG A 322 1.37 9.85 18.68
N ILE A 323 0.11 9.85 19.12
CA ILE A 323 -1.05 9.70 18.23
C ILE A 323 -1.56 11.10 17.88
N ALA A 324 -1.60 11.41 16.58
CA ALA A 324 -2.16 12.65 16.06
C ALA A 324 -3.36 12.34 15.14
N HIS A 325 -4.25 13.31 15.02
CA HIS A 325 -5.35 13.32 14.04
C HIS A 325 -6.23 12.07 14.05
N ARG A 326 -6.49 11.49 15.24
CA ARG A 326 -7.44 10.37 15.34
C ARG A 326 -8.82 10.83 14.87
N MET A 327 -9.45 9.99 14.04
CA MET A 327 -10.76 10.24 13.49
C MET A 327 -11.52 8.92 13.25
N LYS A 328 -12.82 9.01 13.10
CA LYS A 328 -13.67 7.93 12.60
C LYS A 328 -14.37 8.38 11.32
N PHE A 329 -14.30 7.54 10.29
CA PHE A 329 -15.14 7.68 9.11
C PHE A 329 -16.36 6.78 9.26
N SER A 330 -17.53 7.37 9.15
CA SER A 330 -18.81 6.66 9.27
C SER A 330 -19.89 7.43 8.51
N ASN A 331 -20.78 6.71 7.85
CA ASN A 331 -21.90 7.30 7.10
C ASN A 331 -21.48 8.44 6.12
N GLY A 332 -20.31 8.29 5.50
CA GLY A 332 -19.79 9.28 4.54
C GLY A 332 -19.25 10.56 5.18
N LYS A 333 -18.99 10.59 6.48
CA LYS A 333 -18.47 11.74 7.24
C LYS A 333 -17.27 11.35 8.10
N ILE A 334 -16.50 12.35 8.46
CA ILE A 334 -15.39 12.26 9.41
C ILE A 334 -15.81 12.92 10.73
N GLU A 335 -15.61 12.20 11.82
CA GLU A 335 -15.87 12.58 13.19
C GLU A 335 -14.57 12.69 13.99
#